data_1e0cf7d34c62ab9d5a73825be58eaa3f
#
_entry.id   1e0cf7d34c62ab9d5a73825be58eaa3f
#
_cell.length_a   1.000
_cell.length_b   1.000
_cell.length_c   1.000
_cell.angle_alpha   90.00
_cell.angle_beta   90.00
_cell.angle_gamma   90.00
#
_symmetry.space_group_name_H-M   'P 1'
#
loop_
_entity.id
_entity.type
_entity.pdbx_description
1 polymer ?
#
loop_
_entity_poly.entity_id
_entity_poly.type
_entity_poly.pdbx_seq_one_letter_code
_entity_poly.pdbx_strand_id
1 'polypeptide(L)'
;LKYIIIRPRALIGRGDTIILPRLIRAYDEGKLRVIGNGKNIADLTPVYNVAQALILAIFAPEVAVNQVYNISNGEPVVLWDKISAVLRRLDRTPPHTKIPFTLIKRIAQFMEWKSRITNKKEPTLTVYGVGTLAKSFSLDISKAKKLLGYKPQLSTDEAIDEFINWYRINENS
;
A
#
# COMPACT_ATOMS: atom_id res chain seq x y z
N LEU A 1 -7.15 -11.90 -29.13
CA LEU A 1 -7.74 -11.90 -27.80
C LEU A 1 -7.97 -10.46 -27.36
N LYS A 2 -9.19 -10.11 -26.95
CA LYS A 2 -9.49 -8.81 -26.32
C LYS A 2 -9.10 -8.86 -24.85
N TYR A 3 -8.47 -7.81 -24.31
CA TYR A 3 -8.03 -7.76 -22.92
C TYR A 3 -8.14 -6.34 -22.34
N ILE A 4 -8.20 -6.28 -21.01
CA ILE A 4 -8.00 -5.06 -20.21
C ILE A 4 -7.06 -5.44 -19.06
N ILE A 5 -6.02 -4.64 -18.86
CA ILE A 5 -5.07 -4.83 -17.75
C ILE A 5 -5.32 -3.76 -16.68
N ILE A 6 -5.68 -4.19 -15.48
CA ILE A 6 -5.85 -3.33 -14.31
C ILE A 6 -4.59 -3.41 -13.46
N ARG A 7 -3.97 -2.27 -13.17
CA ARG A 7 -2.78 -2.13 -12.34
C ARG A 7 -3.07 -1.33 -11.08
N PRO A 8 -3.55 -1.97 -10.02
CA PRO A 8 -3.78 -1.29 -8.75
C PRO A 8 -2.47 -1.12 -7.99
N ARG A 9 -2.46 -0.21 -6.99
CA ARG A 9 -1.33 0.04 -6.12
C ARG A 9 -1.76 0.08 -4.66
N ALA A 10 -0.93 -0.55 -3.79
CA ALA A 10 -1.04 -0.54 -2.33
C ALA A 10 -2.49 -0.75 -1.86
N LEU A 11 -2.98 -1.98 -2.06
CA LEU A 11 -4.35 -2.34 -1.68
C LEU A 11 -4.47 -2.37 -0.15
N ILE A 12 -5.51 -1.73 0.36
CA ILE A 12 -5.85 -1.70 1.78
C ILE A 12 -7.34 -1.97 1.96
N GLY A 13 -7.71 -2.38 3.15
CA GLY A 13 -9.11 -2.60 3.54
C GLY A 13 -9.32 -3.95 4.20
N ARG A 14 -10.57 -4.35 4.33
CA ARG A 14 -10.96 -5.63 4.91
C ARG A 14 -10.26 -6.79 4.20
N GLY A 15 -9.65 -7.70 4.97
CA GLY A 15 -8.94 -8.86 4.45
C GLY A 15 -7.49 -8.59 4.02
N ASP A 16 -6.93 -7.40 4.28
CA ASP A 16 -5.50 -7.16 4.09
C ASP A 16 -4.69 -7.99 5.09
N THR A 17 -3.99 -9.00 4.59
CA THR A 17 -3.10 -9.88 5.36
C THR A 17 -1.62 -9.56 5.14
N ILE A 18 -1.29 -8.54 4.33
CA ILE A 18 0.06 -8.29 3.83
C ILE A 18 0.60 -6.93 4.26
N ILE A 19 -0.05 -5.83 3.87
CA ILE A 19 0.50 -4.48 4.02
C ILE A 19 0.39 -4.01 5.47
N LEU A 20 -0.84 -3.82 5.95
CA LEU A 20 -1.07 -3.30 7.29
C LEU A 20 -0.64 -4.26 8.40
N PRO A 21 -0.90 -5.59 8.33
CA PRO A 21 -0.42 -6.52 9.34
C PRO A 21 1.11 -6.60 9.43
N ARG A 22 1.83 -6.52 8.29
CA ARG A 22 3.30 -6.48 8.29
C ARG A 22 3.84 -5.23 8.97
N LEU A 23 3.16 -4.10 8.78
CA LEU A 23 3.51 -2.83 9.41
C LEU A 23 3.24 -2.87 10.93
N ILE A 24 2.09 -3.41 11.34
CA ILE A 24 1.73 -3.59 12.75
C ILE A 24 2.74 -4.51 13.43
N ARG A 25 3.08 -5.64 12.84
CA ARG A 25 4.11 -6.56 13.35
C ARG A 25 5.46 -5.88 13.51
N ALA A 26 5.89 -5.09 12.52
CA ALA A 26 7.16 -4.34 12.61
C ALA A 26 7.13 -3.32 13.76
N TYR A 27 5.96 -2.75 14.05
CA TYR A 27 5.77 -1.88 15.21
C TYR A 27 5.86 -2.66 16.52
N ASP A 28 5.13 -3.76 16.67
CA ASP A 28 5.09 -4.59 17.88
C ASP A 28 6.48 -5.18 18.21
N GLU A 29 7.28 -5.48 17.19
CA GLU A 29 8.68 -5.88 17.33
C GLU A 29 9.63 -4.69 17.63
N GLY A 30 9.14 -3.47 17.80
CA GLY A 30 9.95 -2.28 18.06
C GLY A 30 10.87 -1.86 16.91
N LYS A 31 10.62 -2.37 15.69
CA LYS A 31 11.44 -2.13 14.49
C LYS A 31 10.94 -1.00 13.60
N LEU A 32 9.68 -0.58 13.76
CA LEU A 32 9.11 0.47 12.93
C LEU A 32 9.71 1.84 13.26
N ARG A 33 10.24 2.50 12.24
CA ARG A 33 10.82 3.85 12.31
C ARG A 33 10.36 4.66 11.11
N VAL A 34 10.20 5.95 11.29
CA VAL A 34 9.91 6.86 10.17
C VAL A 34 11.13 6.94 9.25
N ILE A 35 10.96 6.58 7.97
CA ILE A 35 12.06 6.61 7.01
C ILE A 35 12.11 7.97 6.32
N GLY A 36 13.27 8.59 6.31
CA GLY A 36 13.47 9.94 5.75
C GLY A 36 12.81 11.02 6.59
N ASN A 37 12.15 11.99 5.91
CA ASN A 37 11.47 13.10 6.58
C ASN A 37 10.02 12.76 7.02
N GLY A 38 9.47 11.64 6.57
CA GLY A 38 8.09 11.21 6.84
C GLY A 38 7.01 11.97 6.04
N LYS A 39 7.40 12.72 5.02
CA LYS A 39 6.48 13.54 4.20
C LYS A 39 6.24 12.96 2.81
N ASN A 40 6.63 11.72 2.57
CA ASN A 40 6.40 11.07 1.29
C ASN A 40 4.92 10.82 1.06
N ILE A 41 4.52 11.04 -0.19
CA ILE A 41 3.14 10.90 -0.64
C ILE A 41 2.99 9.52 -1.32
N ALA A 42 1.90 8.83 -1.04
CA ALA A 42 1.60 7.54 -1.64
C ALA A 42 0.10 7.41 -1.95
N ASP A 43 -0.19 6.61 -2.97
CA ASP A 43 -1.54 6.11 -3.18
C ASP A 43 -1.78 4.89 -2.28
N LEU A 44 -2.91 4.92 -1.58
CA LEU A 44 -3.47 3.77 -0.89
C LEU A 44 -4.83 3.48 -1.53
N THR A 45 -5.01 2.28 -2.04
CA THR A 45 -6.19 1.94 -2.84
C THR A 45 -7.10 0.99 -2.06
N PRO A 46 -8.31 1.41 -1.68
CA PRO A 46 -9.29 0.50 -1.11
C PRO A 46 -9.54 -0.71 -2.03
N VAL A 47 -9.50 -1.91 -1.49
CA VAL A 47 -9.76 -3.14 -2.27
C VAL A 47 -11.13 -3.11 -2.92
N TYR A 48 -12.11 -2.49 -2.28
CA TYR A 48 -13.45 -2.26 -2.84
C TYR A 48 -13.39 -1.48 -4.17
N ASN A 49 -12.62 -0.40 -4.23
CA ASN A 49 -12.48 0.41 -5.44
C ASN A 49 -11.79 -0.37 -6.58
N VAL A 50 -10.89 -1.32 -6.24
CA VAL A 50 -10.30 -2.21 -7.25
C VAL A 50 -11.34 -3.19 -7.78
N ALA A 51 -12.19 -3.76 -6.93
CA ALA A 51 -13.29 -4.63 -7.34
C ALA A 51 -14.27 -3.89 -8.28
N GLN A 52 -14.59 -2.64 -7.98
CA GLN A 52 -15.40 -1.79 -8.87
C GLN A 52 -14.72 -1.56 -10.22
N ALA A 53 -13.41 -1.31 -10.24
CA ALA A 53 -12.66 -1.15 -11.49
C ALA A 53 -12.68 -2.44 -12.34
N LEU A 54 -12.63 -3.61 -11.72
CA LEU A 54 -12.74 -4.90 -12.41
C LEU A 54 -14.15 -5.10 -13.01
N ILE A 55 -15.20 -4.75 -12.28
CA ILE A 55 -16.58 -4.79 -12.78
C ILE A 55 -16.73 -3.86 -13.99
N LEU A 56 -16.24 -2.62 -13.91
CA LEU A 56 -16.25 -1.69 -15.02
C LEU A 56 -15.47 -2.21 -16.24
N ALA A 57 -14.37 -2.93 -16.02
CA ALA A 57 -13.61 -3.55 -17.09
C ALA A 57 -14.37 -4.68 -17.81
N ILE A 58 -15.23 -5.44 -17.11
CA ILE A 58 -16.08 -6.49 -17.71
C ILE A 58 -17.08 -5.89 -18.70
N PHE A 59 -17.67 -4.75 -18.34
CA PHE A 59 -18.70 -4.08 -19.15
C PHE A 59 -18.14 -2.91 -19.96
N ALA A 60 -16.83 -2.87 -20.18
CA ALA A 60 -16.18 -1.75 -20.84
C ALA A 60 -16.55 -1.64 -22.32
N PRO A 61 -16.71 -0.41 -22.84
CA PRO A 61 -16.95 -0.20 -24.28
C PRO A 61 -15.69 -0.56 -25.09
N GLU A 62 -15.88 -0.83 -26.39
CA GLU A 62 -14.81 -1.27 -27.30
C GLU A 62 -13.58 -0.32 -27.30
N VAL A 63 -13.80 0.98 -27.15
CA VAL A 63 -12.73 1.99 -27.06
C VAL A 63 -11.82 1.80 -25.83
N ALA A 64 -12.30 1.13 -24.81
CA ALA A 64 -11.55 0.86 -23.58
C ALA A 64 -10.81 -0.50 -23.61
N VAL A 65 -11.07 -1.33 -24.63
CA VAL A 65 -10.45 -2.65 -24.78
C VAL A 65 -9.00 -2.53 -25.29
N ASN A 66 -8.19 -3.56 -25.06
CA ASN A 66 -6.76 -3.63 -25.40
C ASN A 66 -5.92 -2.52 -24.74
N GLN A 67 -6.27 -2.15 -23.53
CA GLN A 67 -5.69 -1.04 -22.80
C GLN A 67 -5.19 -1.48 -21.40
N VAL A 68 -4.28 -0.66 -20.86
CA VAL A 68 -3.75 -0.80 -19.51
C VAL A 68 -4.21 0.39 -18.67
N TYR A 69 -4.75 0.13 -17.48
CA TYR A 69 -5.29 1.14 -16.58
C TYR A 69 -4.62 1.10 -15.21
N ASN A 70 -4.06 2.22 -14.79
CA ASN A 70 -3.68 2.42 -13.41
C ASN A 70 -4.93 2.66 -12.57
N ILE A 71 -4.99 2.04 -11.41
CA ILE A 71 -6.09 2.19 -10.45
C ILE A 71 -5.53 2.58 -9.10
N SER A 72 -5.98 3.71 -8.61
CA SER A 72 -5.73 4.18 -7.24
C SER A 72 -6.95 4.95 -6.74
N ASN A 73 -6.88 5.44 -5.50
CA ASN A 73 -7.97 6.26 -4.96
C ASN A 73 -8.03 7.67 -5.61
N GLY A 74 -6.97 8.08 -6.33
CA GLY A 74 -6.89 9.41 -6.94
C GLY A 74 -6.71 10.55 -5.94
N GLU A 75 -6.45 10.22 -4.67
CA GLU A 75 -6.20 11.12 -3.56
C GLU A 75 -4.91 10.70 -2.85
N PRO A 76 -3.74 11.11 -3.37
CA PRO A 76 -2.46 10.78 -2.75
C PRO A 76 -2.39 11.33 -1.32
N VAL A 77 -1.94 10.51 -0.38
CA VAL A 77 -1.90 10.84 1.05
C VAL A 77 -0.46 10.85 1.57
N VAL A 78 -0.20 11.59 2.64
CA VAL A 78 1.06 11.46 3.37
C VAL A 78 1.08 10.11 4.07
N LEU A 79 1.94 9.21 3.61
CA LEU A 79 1.94 7.80 4.03
C LEU A 79 2.11 7.64 5.55
N TRP A 80 3.04 8.38 6.15
CA TRP A 80 3.32 8.27 7.58
C TRP A 80 2.20 8.82 8.47
N ASP A 81 1.38 9.75 7.95
CA ASP A 81 0.18 10.22 8.65
C ASP A 81 -0.88 9.11 8.70
N LYS A 82 -1.07 8.38 7.60
CA LYS A 82 -2.00 7.23 7.55
C LYS A 82 -1.50 6.05 8.40
N ILE A 83 -0.19 5.74 8.36
CA ILE A 83 0.41 4.76 9.26
C ILE A 83 0.17 5.15 10.73
N SER A 84 0.38 6.41 11.07
CA SER A 84 0.14 6.92 12.41
C SER A 84 -1.34 6.84 12.81
N ALA A 85 -2.26 7.09 11.88
CA ALA A 85 -3.70 6.96 12.11
C ALA A 85 -4.10 5.50 12.39
N VAL A 86 -3.58 4.54 11.61
CA VAL A 86 -3.79 3.09 11.85
C VAL A 86 -3.32 2.70 13.24
N LEU A 87 -2.10 3.09 13.63
CA LEU A 87 -1.53 2.77 14.93
C LEU A 87 -2.37 3.35 16.07
N ARG A 88 -2.79 4.62 15.98
CA ARG A 88 -3.64 5.25 17.01
C ARG A 88 -4.99 4.54 17.15
N ARG A 89 -5.62 4.14 16.03
CA ARG A 89 -6.89 3.39 16.05
C ARG A 89 -6.75 1.98 16.67
N LEU A 90 -5.50 1.48 16.75
CA LEU A 90 -5.16 0.24 17.44
C LEU A 90 -4.57 0.47 18.83
N ASP A 91 -4.77 1.66 19.42
CA ASP A 91 -4.26 2.06 20.75
C ASP A 91 -2.74 1.98 20.88
N ARG A 92 -2.03 2.19 19.76
CA ARG A 92 -0.55 2.18 19.68
C ARG A 92 0.00 3.59 19.46
N THR A 93 1.11 3.92 20.11
CA THR A 93 1.78 5.23 19.94
C THR A 93 2.58 5.25 18.64
N PRO A 94 2.34 6.22 17.73
CA PRO A 94 3.10 6.31 16.49
C PRO A 94 4.62 6.49 16.73
N PRO A 95 5.48 5.95 15.84
CA PRO A 95 6.92 6.09 15.99
C PRO A 95 7.36 7.53 15.76
N HIS A 96 8.20 8.05 16.65
CA HIS A 96 8.80 9.38 16.56
C HIS A 96 10.24 9.36 16.01
N THR A 97 10.91 8.21 16.12
CA THR A 97 12.31 8.05 15.69
C THR A 97 12.39 8.01 14.17
N LYS A 98 13.26 8.84 13.60
CA LYS A 98 13.53 8.90 12.15
C LYS A 98 14.84 8.20 11.81
N ILE A 99 14.87 7.51 10.67
CA ILE A 99 16.08 6.91 10.10
C ILE A 99 16.32 7.52 8.71
N PRO A 100 17.55 8.00 8.42
CA PRO A 100 17.89 8.46 7.08
C PRO A 100 17.70 7.35 6.03
N PHE A 101 17.09 7.71 4.89
CA PHE A 101 16.85 6.75 3.80
C PHE A 101 18.12 6.05 3.32
N THR A 102 19.23 6.79 3.22
CA THR A 102 20.52 6.25 2.76
C THR A 102 21.04 5.15 3.66
N LEU A 103 20.89 5.32 4.99
CA LEU A 103 21.32 4.33 5.97
C LEU A 103 20.49 3.05 5.88
N ILE A 104 19.15 3.18 5.95
CA ILE A 104 18.27 2.02 5.93
C ILE A 104 18.32 1.28 4.57
N LYS A 105 18.55 2.00 3.46
CA LYS A 105 18.76 1.40 2.14
C LYS A 105 20.02 0.52 2.12
N ARG A 106 21.14 0.98 2.70
CA ARG A 106 22.37 0.18 2.80
C ARG A 106 22.17 -1.09 3.63
N ILE A 107 21.45 -0.97 4.74
CA ILE A 107 21.10 -2.14 5.58
C ILE A 107 20.26 -3.13 4.77
N ALA A 108 19.24 -2.67 4.05
CA ALA A 108 18.41 -3.51 3.20
C ALA A 108 19.23 -4.21 2.10
N GLN A 109 20.13 -3.49 1.42
CA GLN A 109 21.03 -4.06 0.42
C GLN A 109 21.90 -5.18 1.00
N PHE A 110 22.46 -4.96 2.19
CA PHE A 110 23.26 -5.98 2.88
C PHE A 110 22.42 -7.21 3.25
N MET A 111 21.19 -7.01 3.74
CA MET A 111 20.27 -8.11 4.07
C MET A 111 19.86 -8.92 2.84
N GLU A 112 19.56 -8.26 1.72
CA GLU A 112 19.26 -8.94 0.45
C GLU A 112 20.48 -9.72 -0.08
N TRP A 113 21.67 -9.13 -0.03
CA TRP A 113 22.92 -9.80 -0.40
C TRP A 113 23.17 -11.05 0.46
N LYS A 114 23.06 -10.92 1.77
CA LYS A 114 23.21 -12.04 2.73
C LYS A 114 22.18 -13.15 2.46
N SER A 115 20.92 -12.82 2.23
CA SER A 115 19.86 -13.77 1.91
C SER A 115 20.14 -14.57 0.63
N ARG A 116 20.65 -13.91 -0.41
CA ARG A 116 21.04 -14.58 -1.67
C ARG A 116 22.17 -15.59 -1.48
N ILE A 117 23.20 -15.26 -0.68
CA ILE A 117 24.33 -16.16 -0.43
C ILE A 117 23.95 -17.33 0.45
N THR A 118 23.11 -17.10 1.46
CA THR A 118 22.76 -18.13 2.46
C THR A 118 21.56 -18.98 2.03
N ASN A 119 20.98 -18.72 0.86
CA ASN A 119 19.74 -19.36 0.35
C ASN A 119 18.61 -19.43 1.39
N LYS A 120 18.57 -18.43 2.28
CA LYS A 120 17.56 -18.32 3.36
C LYS A 120 16.33 -17.57 2.85
N LYS A 121 15.23 -17.70 3.63
CA LYS A 121 13.95 -16.99 3.41
C LYS A 121 14.15 -15.52 3.06
N GLU A 122 13.18 -14.95 2.32
CA GLU A 122 13.11 -13.54 1.96
C GLU A 122 13.49 -12.63 3.15
N PRO A 123 14.38 -11.63 2.94
CA PRO A 123 14.81 -10.77 4.03
C PRO A 123 13.65 -9.92 4.55
N THR A 124 13.60 -9.72 5.85
CA THR A 124 12.57 -8.90 6.51
C THR A 124 12.53 -7.46 5.98
N LEU A 125 13.69 -6.96 5.52
CA LEU A 125 13.84 -5.62 4.97
C LEU A 125 14.41 -5.71 3.56
N THR A 126 13.68 -5.17 2.57
CA THR A 126 14.10 -5.12 1.17
C THR A 126 14.31 -3.68 0.71
N VAL A 127 15.18 -3.49 -0.28
CA VAL A 127 15.39 -2.16 -0.90
C VAL A 127 14.09 -1.61 -1.48
N TYR A 128 13.27 -2.49 -2.05
CA TYR A 128 11.94 -2.13 -2.55
C TYR A 128 11.03 -1.63 -1.41
N GLY A 129 10.90 -2.39 -0.32
CA GLY A 129 10.06 -2.02 0.83
C GLY A 129 10.49 -0.70 1.45
N VAL A 130 11.80 -0.50 1.66
CA VAL A 130 12.35 0.77 2.15
C VAL A 130 12.04 1.92 1.19
N GLY A 131 12.17 1.69 -0.12
CA GLY A 131 11.84 2.67 -1.14
C GLY A 131 10.38 3.09 -1.10
N THR A 132 9.46 2.14 -0.93
CA THR A 132 8.02 2.40 -0.83
C THR A 132 7.67 3.25 0.40
N LEU A 133 8.35 3.03 1.53
CA LEU A 133 8.12 3.78 2.77
C LEU A 133 8.80 5.15 2.80
N ALA A 134 9.71 5.45 1.86
CA ALA A 134 10.51 6.68 1.88
C ALA A 134 10.27 7.63 0.72
N LYS A 135 9.87 7.11 -0.43
CA LYS A 135 9.73 7.90 -1.66
C LYS A 135 8.28 8.18 -1.99
N SER A 136 8.03 9.37 -2.52
CA SER A 136 6.72 9.73 -3.06
C SER A 136 6.46 9.02 -4.37
N PHE A 137 5.25 8.51 -4.51
CA PHE A 137 4.77 7.87 -5.71
C PHE A 137 3.24 7.93 -5.79
N SER A 138 2.72 8.43 -6.89
CA SER A 138 1.29 8.39 -7.21
C SER A 138 1.06 7.95 -8.65
N LEU A 139 -0.13 7.44 -8.91
CA LEU A 139 -0.56 6.98 -10.23
C LEU A 139 -1.52 7.97 -10.86
N ASP A 140 -1.29 8.32 -12.11
CA ASP A 140 -2.32 8.99 -12.90
C ASP A 140 -3.40 7.97 -13.29
N ILE A 141 -4.63 8.24 -12.85
CA ILE A 141 -5.84 7.45 -13.13
C ILE A 141 -6.77 8.12 -14.13
N SER A 142 -6.35 9.21 -14.77
CA SER A 142 -7.18 9.98 -15.72
C SER A 142 -7.71 9.12 -16.85
N LYS A 143 -6.91 8.18 -17.35
CA LYS A 143 -7.32 7.23 -18.37
C LYS A 143 -8.44 6.30 -17.90
N ALA A 144 -8.36 5.78 -16.69
CA ALA A 144 -9.39 4.93 -16.10
C ALA A 144 -10.70 5.73 -15.90
N LYS A 145 -10.59 6.95 -15.40
CA LYS A 145 -11.75 7.86 -15.27
C LYS A 145 -12.42 8.11 -16.62
N LYS A 146 -11.64 8.40 -17.67
CA LYS A 146 -12.16 8.79 -18.99
C LYS A 146 -12.76 7.61 -19.76
N LEU A 147 -12.10 6.45 -19.80
CA LEU A 147 -12.46 5.34 -20.68
C LEU A 147 -13.28 4.25 -19.98
N LEU A 148 -13.04 4.00 -18.69
CA LEU A 148 -13.81 3.02 -17.90
C LEU A 148 -14.92 3.67 -17.07
N GLY A 149 -14.98 5.01 -16.98
CA GLY A 149 -15.89 5.69 -16.08
C GLY A 149 -15.55 5.46 -14.60
N TYR A 150 -14.29 5.07 -14.30
CA TYR A 150 -13.85 4.77 -12.95
C TYR A 150 -13.96 5.98 -12.02
N LYS A 151 -14.67 5.81 -10.91
CA LYS A 151 -14.79 6.79 -9.83
C LYS A 151 -14.59 6.06 -8.52
N PRO A 152 -13.52 6.34 -7.76
CA PRO A 152 -13.35 5.80 -6.42
C PRO A 152 -14.58 6.12 -5.56
N GLN A 153 -15.09 5.14 -4.84
CA GLN A 153 -16.32 5.27 -4.02
C GLN A 153 -15.99 5.23 -2.54
N LEU A 154 -14.99 4.45 -2.14
CA LEU A 154 -14.54 4.32 -0.78
C LEU A 154 -13.28 5.16 -0.57
N SER A 155 -13.24 5.98 0.46
CA SER A 155 -12.06 6.76 0.83
C SER A 155 -10.97 5.88 1.48
N THR A 156 -9.75 6.40 1.54
CA THR A 156 -8.65 5.73 2.24
C THR A 156 -8.95 5.54 3.74
N ASP A 157 -9.63 6.51 4.38
CA ASP A 157 -9.95 6.43 5.81
C ASP A 157 -11.02 5.38 6.10
N GLU A 158 -12.06 5.30 5.28
CA GLU A 158 -13.09 4.25 5.39
C GLU A 158 -12.48 2.85 5.20
N ALA A 159 -11.57 2.68 4.23
CA ALA A 159 -10.88 1.40 4.05
C ALA A 159 -9.98 1.02 5.24
N ILE A 160 -9.36 2.02 5.88
CA ILE A 160 -8.61 1.80 7.13
C ILE A 160 -9.57 1.38 8.25
N ASP A 161 -10.75 2.00 8.38
CA ASP A 161 -11.74 1.63 9.38
C ASP A 161 -12.28 0.20 9.16
N GLU A 162 -12.55 -0.18 7.91
CA GLU A 162 -12.92 -1.55 7.55
C GLU A 162 -11.81 -2.55 7.94
N PHE A 163 -10.54 -2.20 7.66
CA PHE A 163 -9.40 -3.03 8.05
C PHE A 163 -9.33 -3.19 9.57
N ILE A 164 -9.41 -2.10 10.34
CA ILE A 164 -9.29 -2.12 11.80
C ILE A 164 -10.39 -3.01 12.42
N ASN A 165 -11.64 -2.84 11.96
CA ASN A 165 -12.76 -3.65 12.44
C ASN A 165 -12.54 -5.14 12.14
N TRP A 166 -12.11 -5.46 10.92
CA TRP A 166 -11.80 -6.84 10.52
C TRP A 166 -10.61 -7.40 11.29
N TYR A 167 -9.54 -6.62 11.46
CA TYR A 167 -8.32 -7.03 12.13
C TYR A 167 -8.56 -7.38 13.60
N ARG A 168 -9.29 -6.53 14.33
CA ARG A 168 -9.66 -6.80 15.75
C ARG A 168 -10.45 -8.08 15.96
N ILE A 169 -11.31 -8.44 15.03
CA ILE A 169 -12.08 -9.71 15.09
C ILE A 169 -11.15 -10.91 14.90
N ASN A 170 -10.20 -10.81 13.96
CA ASN A 170 -9.36 -11.94 13.58
C ASN A 170 -8.05 -12.06 14.39
N GLU A 171 -7.62 -11.01 15.09
CA GLU A 171 -6.48 -11.06 16.02
C GLU A 171 -6.83 -11.82 17.31
N ASN A 172 -8.13 -11.88 17.65
CA ASN A 172 -8.64 -12.56 18.86
C ASN A 172 -9.13 -14.00 18.56
N SER A 173 -8.94 -14.51 17.35
CA SER A 173 -9.28 -15.88 16.93
C SER A 173 -8.03 -16.71 16.73
#